data_0e6ea7a0584c1c9b12222f7999771e3b
#
_entry.id   0e6ea7a0584c1c9b12222f7999771e3b
#
_cell.length_a   1.000
_cell.length_b   1.000
_cell.length_c   1.000
_cell.angle_alpha   90.00
_cell.angle_beta   90.00
_cell.angle_gamma   90.00
#
_symmetry.space_group_name_H-M   'P 1'
#
loop_
_entity.id
_entity.type
_entity.pdbx_description
1 polymer ?
#
loop_
_entity_poly.entity_id
_entity_poly.type
_entity_poly.pdbx_seq_one_letter_code
_entity_poly.pdbx_strand_id
1 'polypeptide(L)'
;MRCLILAAGRFDDTLKAEIASGREPRLDVFELATVLDAQVIDFRAVDASNDPAVKLAVRAGGKSAGVALLGFRARANCDTFFTTGEDIGLPLALLLKASASSRTHTMIAHTLFPAKKQAFFQVARVGSAIDRVLVHSTSEERLAVDKLGLPASKVERLNYQADQRFFRPDVDGGERQPDLICAAGQLLRDYDCLVDAVRDLPVRVQIAAGSPWIEQPRKPCGA
;
A
#
# COMPACT_ATOMS: atom_id res chain seq x y z
N MET A 1 -19.89 -0.47 -15.18
CA MET A 1 -18.69 0.35 -14.94
C MET A 1 -17.52 -0.61 -14.78
N ARG A 2 -16.51 -0.50 -15.62
CA ARG A 2 -15.33 -1.39 -15.56
C ARG A 2 -14.28 -0.77 -14.67
N CYS A 3 -13.95 -1.43 -13.57
CA CYS A 3 -12.94 -0.98 -12.63
C CYS A 3 -11.59 -1.68 -12.90
N LEU A 4 -10.50 -0.96 -12.76
CA LEU A 4 -9.14 -1.50 -12.81
C LEU A 4 -8.43 -1.16 -11.50
N ILE A 5 -8.06 -2.21 -10.75
CA ILE A 5 -7.31 -2.07 -9.51
C ILE A 5 -5.82 -2.17 -9.80
N LEU A 6 -5.05 -1.18 -9.39
CA LEU A 6 -3.60 -1.16 -9.48
C LEU A 6 -3.03 -1.36 -8.09
N ALA A 7 -2.35 -2.48 -7.88
CA ALA A 7 -1.96 -2.92 -6.55
C ALA A 7 -0.44 -3.05 -6.38
N ALA A 8 0.06 -2.54 -5.25
CA ALA A 8 1.45 -2.67 -4.86
C ALA A 8 1.66 -4.02 -4.16
N GLY A 9 2.16 -5.01 -4.89
CA GLY A 9 2.41 -6.36 -4.36
C GLY A 9 2.45 -7.40 -5.44
N ARG A 10 2.53 -8.65 -5.00
CA ARG A 10 2.38 -9.85 -5.83
C ARG A 10 1.21 -10.63 -5.29
N PHE A 11 0.18 -10.79 -6.09
CA PHE A 11 -1.08 -11.45 -5.73
C PHE A 11 -1.26 -12.68 -6.62
N ASP A 12 -0.57 -13.75 -6.30
CA ASP A 12 -0.58 -14.99 -7.08
C ASP A 12 -1.63 -16.00 -6.59
N ASP A 13 -1.75 -17.09 -7.31
CA ASP A 13 -2.73 -18.12 -6.98
C ASP A 13 -2.32 -18.94 -5.75
N THR A 14 -1.03 -18.98 -5.41
CA THR A 14 -0.55 -19.59 -4.18
C THR A 14 -1.08 -18.81 -2.97
N LEU A 15 -0.97 -17.49 -3.00
CA LEU A 15 -1.51 -16.63 -1.95
C LEU A 15 -3.03 -16.78 -1.81
N LYS A 16 -3.76 -16.89 -2.94
CA LYS A 16 -5.21 -17.17 -2.89
C LYS A 16 -5.52 -18.52 -2.25
N ALA A 17 -4.73 -19.55 -2.55
CA ALA A 17 -4.89 -20.86 -1.94
C ALA A 17 -4.59 -20.85 -0.42
N GLU A 18 -3.58 -20.10 0.01
CA GLU A 18 -3.27 -19.91 1.43
C GLU A 18 -4.41 -19.20 2.17
N ILE A 19 -4.97 -18.14 1.57
CA ILE A 19 -6.14 -17.43 2.10
C ILE A 19 -7.35 -18.37 2.19
N ALA A 20 -7.63 -19.13 1.12
CA ALA A 20 -8.76 -20.06 1.09
C ALA A 20 -8.63 -21.19 2.11
N SER A 21 -7.41 -21.61 2.44
CA SER A 21 -7.12 -22.60 3.48
C SER A 21 -7.07 -22.04 4.91
N GLY A 22 -7.19 -20.69 5.08
CA GLY A 22 -7.11 -20.02 6.37
C GLY A 22 -5.69 -19.87 6.93
N ARG A 23 -4.65 -20.09 6.12
CA ARG A 23 -3.25 -19.88 6.53
C ARG A 23 -2.79 -18.43 6.38
N GLU A 24 -3.49 -17.65 5.56
CA GLU A 24 -3.27 -16.23 5.37
C GLU A 24 -4.57 -15.43 5.55
N PRO A 25 -4.51 -14.19 6.02
CA PRO A 25 -5.69 -13.34 6.14
C PRO A 25 -6.25 -12.98 4.76
N ARG A 26 -7.56 -12.75 4.69
CA ARG A 26 -8.18 -12.20 3.47
C ARG A 26 -7.58 -10.83 3.17
N LEU A 27 -7.34 -10.57 1.91
CA LEU A 27 -6.81 -9.30 1.45
C LEU A 27 -7.93 -8.45 0.85
N ASP A 28 -7.95 -7.20 1.24
CA ASP A 28 -8.89 -6.17 0.75
C ASP A 28 -8.87 -6.05 -0.78
N VAL A 29 -7.71 -6.19 -1.41
CA VAL A 29 -7.58 -6.13 -2.87
C VAL A 29 -8.37 -7.24 -3.57
N PHE A 30 -8.41 -8.45 -3.02
CA PHE A 30 -9.17 -9.57 -3.61
C PHE A 30 -10.67 -9.42 -3.35
N GLU A 31 -11.05 -9.03 -2.14
CA GLU A 31 -12.44 -8.76 -1.79
C GLU A 31 -12.99 -7.63 -2.66
N LEU A 32 -12.25 -6.54 -2.80
CA LEU A 32 -12.64 -5.40 -3.63
C LEU A 32 -12.73 -5.78 -5.11
N ALA A 33 -11.78 -6.56 -5.63
CA ALA A 33 -11.82 -7.05 -7.00
C ALA A 33 -13.06 -7.89 -7.27
N THR A 34 -13.46 -8.73 -6.30
CA THR A 34 -14.66 -9.55 -6.41
C THR A 34 -15.93 -8.70 -6.40
N VAL A 35 -16.04 -7.74 -5.45
CA VAL A 35 -17.24 -6.88 -5.31
C VAL A 35 -17.42 -5.97 -6.52
N LEU A 36 -16.32 -5.46 -7.09
CA LEU A 36 -16.35 -4.53 -8.22
C LEU A 36 -16.27 -5.22 -9.59
N ASP A 37 -16.18 -6.55 -9.64
CA ASP A 37 -15.86 -7.29 -10.86
C ASP A 37 -14.65 -6.66 -11.60
N ALA A 38 -13.59 -6.39 -10.83
CA ALA A 38 -12.44 -5.62 -11.29
C ALA A 38 -11.25 -6.50 -11.65
N GLN A 39 -10.54 -6.11 -12.70
CA GLN A 39 -9.22 -6.66 -12.99
C GLN A 39 -8.16 -6.03 -12.08
N VAL A 40 -7.15 -6.83 -11.70
CA VAL A 40 -6.02 -6.38 -10.89
C VAL A 40 -4.74 -6.40 -11.74
N ILE A 41 -4.03 -5.28 -11.76
CA ILE A 41 -2.65 -5.19 -12.27
C ILE A 41 -1.71 -5.02 -11.07
N ASP A 42 -0.77 -5.93 -10.93
CA ASP A 42 0.19 -6.00 -9.83
C ASP A 42 1.64 -6.09 -10.34
N PHE A 43 2.60 -6.32 -9.44
CA PHE A 43 4.01 -6.45 -9.80
C PHE A 43 4.32 -7.63 -10.72
N ARG A 44 3.48 -8.67 -10.77
CA ARG A 44 3.66 -9.80 -11.71
C ARG A 44 3.46 -9.34 -13.16
N ALA A 45 2.48 -8.46 -13.39
CA ALA A 45 2.27 -7.89 -14.72
C ALA A 45 3.48 -7.06 -15.19
N VAL A 46 4.14 -6.35 -14.26
CA VAL A 46 5.37 -5.61 -14.55
C VAL A 46 6.53 -6.56 -14.88
N ASP A 47 6.70 -7.62 -14.07
CA ASP A 47 7.77 -8.60 -14.29
C ASP A 47 7.61 -9.38 -15.58
N ALA A 48 6.37 -9.66 -15.98
CA ALA A 48 6.04 -10.32 -17.25
C ALA A 48 6.15 -9.39 -18.48
N SER A 49 6.27 -8.08 -18.27
CA SER A 49 6.29 -7.10 -19.35
C SER A 49 7.65 -7.02 -20.06
N ASN A 50 7.64 -7.22 -21.37
CA ASN A 50 8.82 -6.96 -22.22
C ASN A 50 8.87 -5.54 -22.79
N ASP A 51 7.91 -4.69 -22.45
CA ASP A 51 7.80 -3.32 -22.94
C ASP A 51 8.97 -2.45 -22.46
N PRO A 52 9.78 -1.85 -23.36
CA PRO A 52 10.90 -1.00 -22.97
C PRO A 52 10.49 0.22 -22.13
N ALA A 53 9.29 0.78 -22.37
CA ALA A 53 8.81 1.92 -21.61
C ALA A 53 8.43 1.52 -20.18
N VAL A 54 7.90 0.31 -19.96
CA VAL A 54 7.65 -0.23 -18.61
C VAL A 54 8.98 -0.45 -17.90
N LYS A 55 9.98 -1.03 -18.57
CA LYS A 55 11.33 -1.20 -18.01
C LYS A 55 11.96 0.14 -17.63
N LEU A 56 11.78 1.17 -18.46
CA LEU A 56 12.25 2.53 -18.15
C LEU A 56 11.52 3.13 -16.96
N ALA A 57 10.19 2.98 -16.88
CA ALA A 57 9.40 3.44 -15.74
C ALA A 57 9.85 2.77 -14.44
N VAL A 58 10.14 1.46 -14.47
CA VAL A 58 10.68 0.72 -13.32
C VAL A 58 12.04 1.27 -12.88
N ARG A 59 12.93 1.60 -13.82
CA ARG A 59 14.24 2.21 -13.50
C ARG A 59 14.09 3.59 -12.86
N ALA A 60 13.12 4.37 -13.30
CA ALA A 60 12.89 5.73 -12.81
C ALA A 60 12.15 5.81 -11.46
N GLY A 61 11.21 4.90 -11.21
CA GLY A 61 10.31 4.99 -10.06
C GLY A 61 9.91 3.65 -9.43
N GLY A 62 10.67 2.58 -9.69
CA GLY A 62 10.39 1.25 -9.16
C GLY A 62 9.19 0.56 -9.82
N LYS A 63 8.84 -0.62 -9.32
CA LYS A 63 7.73 -1.42 -9.86
C LYS A 63 6.39 -0.69 -9.80
N SER A 64 6.19 0.18 -8.81
CA SER A 64 4.97 0.99 -8.70
C SER A 64 4.76 1.92 -9.91
N ALA A 65 5.84 2.53 -10.42
CA ALA A 65 5.77 3.32 -11.65
C ALA A 65 5.48 2.44 -12.89
N GLY A 66 6.00 1.21 -12.91
CA GLY A 66 5.67 0.22 -13.93
C GLY A 66 4.20 -0.15 -13.93
N VAL A 67 3.61 -0.43 -12.76
CA VAL A 67 2.16 -0.71 -12.60
C VAL A 67 1.33 0.48 -13.05
N ALA A 68 1.71 1.70 -12.65
CA ALA A 68 1.02 2.93 -13.07
C ALA A 68 1.00 3.08 -14.60
N LEU A 69 2.13 2.82 -15.28
CA LEU A 69 2.21 2.89 -16.73
C LEU A 69 1.37 1.79 -17.42
N LEU A 70 1.38 0.55 -16.91
CA LEU A 70 0.54 -0.53 -17.42
C LEU A 70 -0.95 -0.19 -17.27
N GLY A 71 -1.35 0.29 -16.10
CA GLY A 71 -2.71 0.77 -15.85
C GLY A 71 -3.11 1.90 -16.81
N PHE A 72 -2.25 2.89 -16.97
CA PHE A 72 -2.49 3.98 -17.90
C PHE A 72 -2.68 3.52 -19.34
N ARG A 73 -1.92 2.52 -19.81
CA ARG A 73 -2.09 1.93 -21.15
C ARG A 73 -3.41 1.19 -21.29
N ALA A 74 -3.88 0.57 -20.22
CA ALA A 74 -5.17 -0.12 -20.20
C ALA A 74 -6.38 0.85 -20.07
N ARG A 75 -6.18 2.16 -19.96
CA ARG A 75 -7.24 3.15 -19.70
C ARG A 75 -8.40 3.16 -20.69
N ALA A 76 -8.18 2.70 -21.91
CA ALA A 76 -9.26 2.58 -22.89
C ALA A 76 -10.29 1.49 -22.51
N ASN A 77 -9.87 0.52 -21.68
CA ASN A 77 -10.66 -0.65 -21.32
C ASN A 77 -11.31 -0.54 -19.91
N CYS A 78 -11.16 0.59 -19.22
CA CYS A 78 -11.76 0.81 -17.91
C CYS A 78 -12.43 2.19 -17.84
N ASP A 79 -13.34 2.34 -16.90
CA ASP A 79 -14.04 3.59 -16.62
C ASP A 79 -13.45 4.27 -15.39
N THR A 80 -12.94 3.47 -14.44
CA THR A 80 -12.39 3.95 -13.18
C THR A 80 -11.14 3.17 -12.79
N PHE A 81 -10.23 3.87 -12.10
CA PHE A 81 -9.05 3.31 -11.45
C PHE A 81 -9.20 3.32 -9.94
N PHE A 82 -8.74 2.26 -9.32
CA PHE A 82 -8.49 2.20 -7.88
C PHE A 82 -7.01 1.86 -7.65
N THR A 83 -6.28 2.69 -6.91
CA THR A 83 -4.89 2.42 -6.57
C THR A 83 -4.72 2.15 -5.09
N THR A 84 -4.08 1.03 -4.74
CA THR A 84 -3.91 0.60 -3.35
C THR A 84 -2.84 1.37 -2.58
N GLY A 85 -2.19 2.32 -3.23
CA GLY A 85 -1.18 3.17 -2.59
C GLY A 85 -0.80 4.36 -3.46
N GLU A 86 -0.34 5.41 -2.82
CA GLU A 86 0.10 6.65 -3.46
C GLU A 86 1.35 6.47 -4.34
N ASP A 87 2.17 5.45 -4.08
CA ASP A 87 3.36 5.16 -4.88
C ASP A 87 3.01 4.72 -6.32
N ILE A 88 1.80 4.18 -6.51
CA ILE A 88 1.21 3.89 -7.81
C ILE A 88 0.31 5.05 -8.25
N GLY A 89 -0.50 5.55 -7.32
CA GLY A 89 -1.54 6.52 -7.63
C GLY A 89 -1.00 7.86 -8.11
N LEU A 90 0.09 8.37 -7.53
CA LEU A 90 0.66 9.65 -7.94
C LEU A 90 1.26 9.60 -9.36
N PRO A 91 2.08 8.60 -9.74
CA PRO A 91 2.51 8.43 -11.14
C PRO A 91 1.33 8.25 -12.11
N LEU A 92 0.30 7.47 -11.73
CA LEU A 92 -0.90 7.31 -12.57
C LEU A 92 -1.61 8.64 -12.76
N ALA A 93 -1.83 9.41 -11.69
CA ALA A 93 -2.50 10.71 -11.75
C ALA A 93 -1.74 11.69 -12.64
N LEU A 94 -0.39 11.65 -12.63
CA LEU A 94 0.42 12.45 -13.52
C LEU A 94 0.19 12.09 -15.00
N LEU A 95 0.14 10.80 -15.33
CA LEU A 95 -0.13 10.32 -16.68
C LEU A 95 -1.56 10.65 -17.14
N LEU A 96 -2.56 10.46 -16.27
CA LEU A 96 -3.95 10.80 -16.55
C LEU A 96 -4.10 12.30 -16.80
N LYS A 97 -3.48 13.14 -15.98
CA LYS A 97 -3.48 14.59 -16.15
C LYS A 97 -2.82 15.02 -17.46
N ALA A 98 -1.61 14.49 -17.74
CA ALA A 98 -0.87 14.82 -18.96
C ALA A 98 -1.62 14.45 -20.25
N SER A 99 -2.46 13.43 -20.20
CA SER A 99 -3.28 12.97 -21.32
C SER A 99 -4.69 13.57 -21.36
N ALA A 100 -5.04 14.47 -20.42
CA ALA A 100 -6.40 15.01 -20.24
C ALA A 100 -7.47 13.89 -20.17
N SER A 101 -7.13 12.77 -19.52
CA SER A 101 -8.02 11.62 -19.40
C SER A 101 -9.22 11.95 -18.50
N SER A 102 -10.41 11.55 -18.91
CA SER A 102 -11.66 11.68 -18.14
C SER A 102 -11.95 10.48 -17.24
N ARG A 103 -10.99 9.55 -17.08
CA ARG A 103 -11.18 8.38 -16.22
C ARG A 103 -11.15 8.79 -14.76
N THR A 104 -12.09 8.27 -13.98
CA THR A 104 -12.11 8.54 -12.54
C THR A 104 -10.99 7.76 -11.85
N HIS A 105 -10.44 8.35 -10.78
CA HIS A 105 -9.35 7.76 -10.02
C HIS A 105 -9.57 7.92 -8.52
N THR A 106 -9.70 6.80 -7.83
CA THR A 106 -9.68 6.70 -6.36
C THR A 106 -8.35 6.15 -5.90
N MET A 107 -7.71 6.81 -4.95
CA MET A 107 -6.38 6.45 -4.44
C MET A 107 -6.40 6.26 -2.92
N ILE A 108 -5.90 5.14 -2.42
CA ILE A 108 -5.49 5.03 -1.02
C ILE A 108 -4.15 5.75 -0.86
N ALA A 109 -4.02 6.56 0.17
CA ALA A 109 -2.79 7.21 0.56
C ALA A 109 -2.41 6.78 1.97
N HIS A 110 -1.34 5.99 2.08
CA HIS A 110 -0.81 5.53 3.36
C HIS A 110 0.03 6.58 4.04
N THR A 111 0.78 7.38 3.26
CA THR A 111 1.51 8.54 3.77
C THR A 111 1.80 9.56 2.68
N LEU A 112 1.37 10.81 2.90
CA LEU A 112 1.62 11.97 2.04
C LEU A 112 2.70 12.90 2.62
N PHE A 113 3.24 12.61 3.82
CA PHE A 113 4.23 13.45 4.49
C PHE A 113 5.56 13.61 3.75
N PRO A 114 6.11 12.60 3.04
CA PRO A 114 7.37 12.76 2.34
C PRO A 114 7.33 13.89 1.32
N ALA A 115 8.33 14.78 1.33
CA ALA A 115 8.40 15.96 0.45
C ALA A 115 8.28 15.60 -1.05
N LYS A 116 8.85 14.47 -1.45
CA LYS A 116 8.71 13.95 -2.82
C LYS A 116 7.24 13.73 -3.20
N LYS A 117 6.41 13.20 -2.30
CA LYS A 117 4.99 12.96 -2.55
C LYS A 117 4.20 14.27 -2.57
N GLN A 118 4.54 15.21 -1.68
CA GLN A 118 3.94 16.54 -1.68
C GLN A 118 4.20 17.31 -2.99
N ALA A 119 5.39 17.16 -3.57
CA ALA A 119 5.74 17.81 -4.83
C ALA A 119 4.81 17.40 -6.00
N PHE A 120 4.26 16.20 -6.02
CA PHE A 120 3.26 15.81 -7.01
C PHE A 120 2.02 16.72 -6.94
N PHE A 121 1.58 17.10 -5.75
CA PHE A 121 0.41 17.96 -5.57
C PHE A 121 0.77 19.43 -5.79
N GLN A 122 1.86 19.91 -5.21
CA GLN A 122 2.22 21.33 -5.22
C GLN A 122 2.80 21.78 -6.56
N VAL A 123 3.67 20.98 -7.18
CA VAL A 123 4.36 21.31 -8.43
C VAL A 123 3.60 20.75 -9.63
N ALA A 124 3.39 19.44 -9.67
CA ALA A 124 2.70 18.79 -10.78
C ALA A 124 1.18 18.93 -10.74
N ARG A 125 0.62 19.38 -9.61
CA ARG A 125 -0.83 19.63 -9.41
C ARG A 125 -1.70 18.44 -9.82
N VAL A 126 -1.28 17.22 -9.43
CA VAL A 126 -1.98 15.99 -9.83
C VAL A 126 -3.35 15.81 -9.17
N GLY A 127 -3.67 16.58 -8.13
CA GLY A 127 -4.98 16.53 -7.45
C GLY A 127 -6.19 16.74 -8.35
N SER A 128 -6.00 17.40 -9.52
CA SER A 128 -7.07 17.54 -10.53
C SER A 128 -7.43 16.23 -11.24
N ALA A 129 -6.49 15.24 -11.26
CA ALA A 129 -6.67 13.93 -11.90
C ALA A 129 -6.94 12.83 -10.86
N ILE A 130 -7.27 13.21 -9.62
CA ILE A 130 -7.68 12.28 -8.56
C ILE A 130 -9.06 12.73 -8.10
N ASP A 131 -10.02 11.83 -8.12
CA ASP A 131 -11.39 12.11 -7.73
C ASP A 131 -11.61 11.88 -6.23
N ARG A 132 -10.98 10.85 -5.66
CA ARG A 132 -11.01 10.56 -4.23
C ARG A 132 -9.64 10.13 -3.71
N VAL A 133 -9.29 10.64 -2.54
CA VAL A 133 -8.12 10.24 -1.76
C VAL A 133 -8.60 9.66 -0.44
N LEU A 134 -8.31 8.39 -0.22
CA LEU A 134 -8.65 7.67 1.01
C LEU A 134 -7.42 7.68 1.93
N VAL A 135 -7.54 8.23 3.12
CA VAL A 135 -6.45 8.36 4.11
C VAL A 135 -6.79 7.61 5.38
N HIS A 136 -5.78 7.20 6.14
CA HIS A 136 -5.97 6.40 7.35
C HIS A 136 -5.91 7.19 8.66
N SER A 137 -5.56 8.46 8.62
CA SER A 137 -5.43 9.27 9.83
C SER A 137 -5.92 10.70 9.64
N THR A 138 -6.30 11.32 10.75
CA THR A 138 -6.67 12.74 10.79
C THR A 138 -5.51 13.67 10.40
N SER A 139 -4.28 13.27 10.69
CA SER A 139 -3.09 14.04 10.30
C SER A 139 -2.85 14.01 8.79
N GLU A 140 -3.08 12.87 8.12
CA GLU A 140 -3.03 12.78 6.66
C GLU A 140 -4.18 13.55 6.01
N GLU A 141 -5.39 13.48 6.58
CA GLU A 141 -6.54 14.24 6.11
C GLU A 141 -6.26 15.76 6.16
N ARG A 142 -5.76 16.27 7.30
CA ARG A 142 -5.38 17.68 7.43
C ARG A 142 -4.24 18.06 6.47
N LEU A 143 -3.23 17.21 6.32
CA LEU A 143 -2.16 17.47 5.37
C LEU A 143 -2.70 17.59 3.93
N ALA A 144 -3.57 16.66 3.53
CA ALA A 144 -4.16 16.64 2.19
C ALA A 144 -4.99 17.90 1.90
N VAL A 145 -5.80 18.34 2.86
CA VAL A 145 -6.68 19.51 2.69
C VAL A 145 -5.91 20.81 2.88
N ASP A 146 -5.23 20.97 4.04
CA ASP A 146 -4.67 22.27 4.46
C ASP A 146 -3.37 22.64 3.75
N LYS A 147 -2.52 21.64 3.46
CA LYS A 147 -1.21 21.87 2.85
C LYS A 147 -1.13 21.50 1.38
N LEU A 148 -1.80 20.42 0.95
CA LEU A 148 -1.75 19.98 -0.43
C LEU A 148 -2.87 20.60 -1.28
N GLY A 149 -3.83 21.29 -0.65
CA GLY A 149 -4.88 22.05 -1.31
C GLY A 149 -5.94 21.16 -2.00
N LEU A 150 -6.10 19.92 -1.53
CA LEU A 150 -7.18 19.09 -2.03
C LEU A 150 -8.53 19.56 -1.46
N PRO A 151 -9.60 19.64 -2.27
CA PRO A 151 -10.93 19.88 -1.74
C PRO A 151 -11.30 18.83 -0.68
N ALA A 152 -11.86 19.27 0.44
CA ALA A 152 -12.28 18.34 1.52
C ALA A 152 -13.27 17.28 1.02
N SER A 153 -14.10 17.61 0.01
CA SER A 153 -15.02 16.66 -0.62
C SER A 153 -14.35 15.52 -1.39
N LYS A 154 -13.05 15.63 -1.67
CA LYS A 154 -12.25 14.57 -2.31
C LYS A 154 -11.49 13.71 -1.31
N VAL A 155 -11.36 14.12 -0.05
CA VAL A 155 -10.59 13.43 0.97
C VAL A 155 -11.54 12.73 1.92
N GLU A 156 -11.34 11.44 2.09
CA GLU A 156 -12.18 10.61 2.95
C GLU A 156 -11.30 9.75 3.86
N ARG A 157 -11.66 9.67 5.14
CA ARG A 157 -10.94 8.86 6.10
C ARG A 157 -11.46 7.43 6.08
N LEU A 158 -10.57 6.50 5.76
CA LEU A 158 -10.81 5.07 5.81
C LEU A 158 -10.19 4.50 7.09
N ASN A 159 -10.98 3.84 7.91
CA ASN A 159 -10.47 3.15 9.08
C ASN A 159 -9.60 1.96 8.67
N TYR A 160 -8.53 1.71 9.42
CA TYR A 160 -7.76 0.48 9.27
C TYR A 160 -8.64 -0.73 9.58
N GLN A 161 -8.50 -1.74 8.75
CA GLN A 161 -9.28 -2.96 8.83
C GLN A 161 -8.36 -4.14 9.11
N ALA A 162 -8.84 -5.10 9.89
CA ALA A 162 -8.20 -6.39 10.10
C ALA A 162 -9.20 -7.50 9.77
N ASP A 163 -8.71 -8.58 9.19
CA ASP A 163 -9.55 -9.74 8.97
C ASP A 163 -9.89 -10.43 10.29
N GLN A 164 -11.07 -10.12 10.84
CA GLN A 164 -11.56 -10.69 12.10
C GLN A 164 -11.82 -12.19 12.07
N ARG A 165 -11.85 -12.80 10.89
CA ARG A 165 -11.96 -14.25 10.76
C ARG A 165 -10.60 -14.92 10.92
N PHE A 166 -9.53 -14.24 10.57
CA PHE A 166 -8.16 -14.70 10.73
C PHE A 166 -7.58 -14.30 12.09
N PHE A 167 -7.61 -12.99 12.40
CA PHE A 167 -7.11 -12.46 13.67
C PHE A 167 -8.18 -12.58 14.76
N ARG A 168 -8.24 -13.71 15.41
CA ARG A 168 -9.21 -14.02 16.50
C ARG A 168 -8.46 -14.38 17.77
N PRO A 169 -8.97 -13.99 18.94
CA PRO A 169 -8.53 -14.57 20.20
C PRO A 169 -8.76 -16.10 20.19
N ASP A 170 -7.85 -16.84 20.78
CA ASP A 170 -8.00 -18.29 21.07
C ASP A 170 -8.09 -19.24 19.87
N VAL A 171 -7.61 -18.84 18.69
CA VAL A 171 -7.62 -19.72 17.52
C VAL A 171 -6.76 -20.97 17.72
N ASP A 172 -5.64 -20.85 18.44
CA ASP A 172 -4.68 -21.94 18.61
C ASP A 172 -4.48 -22.37 20.08
N GLY A 173 -5.24 -21.81 21.02
CA GLY A 173 -5.20 -22.21 22.44
C GLY A 173 -3.80 -22.18 23.06
N GLY A 174 -2.87 -21.44 22.47
CA GLY A 174 -1.48 -21.37 22.90
C GLY A 174 -1.35 -20.78 24.31
N GLU A 175 -0.56 -21.42 25.15
CA GLU A 175 -0.29 -20.94 26.48
C GLU A 175 0.39 -19.57 26.42
N ARG A 176 -0.13 -18.59 27.14
CA ARG A 176 0.48 -17.27 27.22
C ARG A 176 1.86 -17.37 27.87
N GLN A 177 2.85 -16.80 27.26
CA GLN A 177 4.20 -16.69 27.79
C GLN A 177 4.37 -15.31 28.43
N PRO A 178 4.27 -15.20 29.76
CA PRO A 178 4.22 -13.90 30.43
C PRO A 178 5.54 -13.12 30.38
N ASP A 179 6.65 -13.82 30.09
CA ASP A 179 7.99 -13.26 29.95
C ASP A 179 8.33 -12.91 28.49
N LEU A 180 7.42 -13.11 27.53
CA LEU A 180 7.66 -12.84 26.11
C LEU A 180 7.07 -11.51 25.66
N ILE A 181 7.93 -10.62 25.18
CA ILE A 181 7.56 -9.38 24.49
C ILE A 181 7.70 -9.60 22.99
N CYS A 182 6.61 -9.40 22.24
CA CYS A 182 6.62 -9.47 20.78
C CYS A 182 6.53 -8.08 20.17
N ALA A 183 7.40 -7.80 19.19
CA ALA A 183 7.37 -6.58 18.41
C ALA A 183 7.41 -6.91 16.92
N ALA A 184 6.42 -6.42 16.17
CA ALA A 184 6.30 -6.68 14.74
C ALA A 184 6.32 -5.40 13.91
N GLY A 185 6.83 -5.51 12.67
CA GLY A 185 6.90 -4.43 11.71
C GLY A 185 8.31 -3.91 11.51
N GLN A 186 8.53 -3.22 10.39
CA GLN A 186 9.86 -2.74 10.01
C GLN A 186 9.91 -1.23 9.78
N LEU A 187 8.83 -0.65 9.25
CA LEU A 187 8.81 0.75 8.88
C LEU A 187 8.67 1.64 10.12
N LEU A 188 9.61 2.58 10.29
CA LEU A 188 9.60 3.58 11.36
C LEU A 188 9.52 2.95 12.78
N ARG A 189 10.19 1.82 12.99
CA ARG A 189 10.31 1.16 14.29
C ARG A 189 11.67 1.45 14.91
N ASP A 190 11.66 1.85 16.17
CA ASP A 190 12.86 2.07 16.98
C ASP A 190 13.10 0.82 17.84
N TYR A 191 13.74 -0.17 17.23
CA TYR A 191 14.08 -1.40 17.95
C TYR A 191 15.27 -1.25 18.89
N ASP A 192 16.14 -0.27 18.64
CA ASP A 192 17.27 0.01 19.54
C ASP A 192 16.74 0.52 20.88
N CYS A 193 15.76 1.42 20.86
CA CYS A 193 15.06 1.86 22.08
C CYS A 193 14.38 0.69 22.82
N LEU A 194 13.74 -0.24 22.10
CA LEU A 194 13.13 -1.43 22.71
C LEU A 194 14.19 -2.30 23.40
N VAL A 195 15.28 -2.60 22.70
CA VAL A 195 16.38 -3.44 23.23
C VAL A 195 16.97 -2.80 24.48
N ASP A 196 17.23 -1.50 24.47
CA ASP A 196 17.76 -0.78 25.61
C ASP A 196 16.78 -0.79 26.80
N ALA A 197 15.50 -0.62 26.54
CA ALA A 197 14.48 -0.60 27.59
C ALA A 197 14.31 -1.93 28.33
N VAL A 198 14.64 -3.05 27.67
CA VAL A 198 14.44 -4.39 28.27
C VAL A 198 15.75 -5.07 28.69
N ARG A 199 16.91 -4.41 28.52
CA ARG A 199 18.25 -4.98 28.71
C ARG A 199 18.43 -5.69 30.07
N ASP A 200 17.92 -5.08 31.12
CA ASP A 200 18.07 -5.56 32.50
C ASP A 200 16.80 -6.25 33.03
N LEU A 201 15.83 -6.53 32.17
CA LEU A 201 14.60 -7.19 32.57
C LEU A 201 14.69 -8.70 32.31
N PRO A 202 14.09 -9.56 33.16
CA PRO A 202 14.05 -10.99 32.96
C PRO A 202 12.98 -11.37 31.92
N VAL A 203 13.09 -10.86 30.70
CA VAL A 203 12.13 -11.07 29.62
C VAL A 203 12.85 -11.55 28.36
N ARG A 204 12.10 -12.25 27.51
CA ARG A 204 12.52 -12.59 26.14
C ARG A 204 11.86 -11.61 25.16
N VAL A 205 12.58 -11.18 24.15
CA VAL A 205 12.06 -10.31 23.10
C VAL A 205 12.12 -11.01 21.76
N GLN A 206 10.99 -11.10 21.08
CA GLN A 206 10.90 -11.59 19.71
C GLN A 206 10.55 -10.44 18.77
N ILE A 207 11.49 -10.12 17.87
CA ILE A 207 11.31 -9.05 16.89
C ILE A 207 11.08 -9.67 15.52
N ALA A 208 9.89 -9.43 14.96
CA ALA A 208 9.54 -9.80 13.58
C ALA A 208 9.66 -8.55 12.68
N ALA A 209 10.89 -8.27 12.21
CA ALA A 209 11.21 -7.10 11.40
C ALA A 209 11.32 -7.40 9.91
N GLY A 210 10.96 -8.60 9.47
CA GLY A 210 10.89 -8.97 8.05
C GLY A 210 9.71 -8.30 7.36
N SER A 211 9.91 -7.85 6.12
CA SER A 211 8.84 -7.30 5.29
C SER A 211 9.09 -7.65 3.83
N PRO A 212 8.09 -8.16 3.09
CA PRO A 212 8.23 -8.40 1.65
C PRO A 212 8.45 -7.11 0.84
N TRP A 213 8.27 -5.95 1.46
CA TRP A 213 8.39 -4.63 0.84
C TRP A 213 9.76 -3.99 1.01
N ILE A 214 10.64 -4.56 1.87
CA ILE A 214 11.95 -4.00 2.20
C ILE A 214 13.01 -5.09 2.04
N GLU A 215 13.98 -4.87 1.14
CA GLU A 215 14.97 -5.86 0.73
C GLU A 215 16.03 -6.20 1.80
N GLN A 216 16.19 -5.38 2.84
CA GLN A 216 17.14 -5.65 3.94
C GLN A 216 16.52 -5.31 5.30
N PRO A 217 16.32 -6.31 6.18
CA PRO A 217 15.99 -6.05 7.57
C PRO A 217 17.19 -5.38 8.26
N ARG A 218 16.95 -4.25 8.97
CA ARG A 218 17.95 -3.72 9.89
C ARG A 218 18.21 -4.75 10.99
N LYS A 219 19.48 -5.14 11.17
CA LYS A 219 19.88 -5.90 12.34
C LYS A 219 19.90 -4.95 13.53
N PRO A 220 19.25 -5.28 14.66
CA PRO A 220 19.41 -4.51 15.89
C PRO A 220 20.89 -4.46 16.28
N CYS A 221 21.37 -3.30 16.71
CA CYS A 221 22.69 -3.19 17.31
C CYS A 221 22.69 -3.97 18.64
N GLY A 222 23.53 -5.00 18.76
CA GLY A 222 23.73 -5.71 20.01
C GLY A 222 23.05 -7.07 20.17
N ALA A 223 22.80 -7.79 19.05
CA ALA A 223 22.44 -9.21 19.10
C ALA A 223 23.71 -10.08 19.01
#